data_bdb8f21265b9e3b02450432a3a664fa5
#
_entry.id   bdb8f21265b9e3b02450432a3a664fa5
#
_cell.length_a   1.000
_cell.length_b   1.000
_cell.length_c   1.000
_cell.angle_alpha   90.00
_cell.angle_beta   90.00
_cell.angle_gamma   90.00
#
_symmetry.space_group_name_H-M   'P 1'
#
loop_
_entity.id
_entity.type
_entity.pdbx_description
1 polymer ?
#
loop_
_entity_poly.entity_id
_entity_poly.type
_entity_poly.pdbx_seq_one_letter_code
_entity_poly.pdbx_strand_id
1 'polypeptide(L)'
;MNTLYQQLAGESVGAALQRLESEIKSRPADADLRAAFVQFLCLSGNWTRALAQLKSWLALKPQAQPTVTLLEQSIQGEQQRDALFAGSARPQMPDSQWPWLSALASALCSDSENAQRQRLAAFEQTPLNPGNLNQADTPAVAFHWLMDGDARLGPVCELIVNGRYCWLPFAAIAEIRFQAPASVTDLVWRHALVRLTDGSEQVCQIPARYPVTPQAEARFQLGRATEWQPLDDEGALYQGHGQKVWLNDNDEFPILSLDVVSFA
;
A
#
# COMPACT_ATOMS: atom_id res chain seq x y z
N MET A 1 -10.72 13.82 3.63
CA MET A 1 -10.91 12.50 4.29
C MET A 1 -12.31 12.30 4.87
N ASN A 2 -12.89 13.24 5.62
CA ASN A 2 -14.24 13.08 6.18
C ASN A 2 -15.33 12.70 5.15
N THR A 3 -15.28 13.25 3.94
CA THR A 3 -16.28 12.97 2.89
C THR A 3 -16.22 11.53 2.38
N LEU A 4 -15.02 10.95 2.25
CA LEU A 4 -14.83 9.56 1.83
C LEU A 4 -15.34 8.58 2.90
N TYR A 5 -15.02 8.85 4.16
CA TYR A 5 -15.53 8.04 5.28
C TYR A 5 -17.04 8.21 5.50
N GLN A 6 -17.63 9.36 5.15
CA GLN A 6 -19.07 9.56 5.19
C GLN A 6 -19.80 8.70 4.15
N GLN A 7 -19.23 8.49 2.98
CA GLN A 7 -19.78 7.56 1.98
C GLN A 7 -19.79 6.10 2.46
N LEU A 8 -18.91 5.78 3.42
CA LEU A 8 -18.79 4.46 4.04
C LEU A 8 -19.45 4.42 5.44
N ALA A 9 -20.16 5.49 5.85
CA ALA A 9 -20.67 5.62 7.20
C ALA A 9 -21.77 4.59 7.48
N GLY A 10 -21.58 3.81 8.52
CA GLY A 10 -22.59 2.94 9.11
C GLY A 10 -22.70 1.53 8.54
N GLU A 11 -21.96 1.19 7.47
CA GLU A 11 -22.00 -0.14 6.85
C GLU A 11 -20.62 -0.80 6.85
N SER A 12 -20.55 -2.09 7.16
CA SER A 12 -19.30 -2.85 6.97
C SER A 12 -19.03 -3.10 5.48
N VAL A 13 -17.76 -3.27 5.10
CA VAL A 13 -17.38 -3.59 3.70
C VAL A 13 -18.12 -4.85 3.21
N GLY A 14 -18.28 -5.86 4.07
CA GLY A 14 -19.02 -7.09 3.74
C GLY A 14 -20.50 -6.86 3.50
N ALA A 15 -21.17 -6.04 4.34
CA ALA A 15 -22.58 -5.70 4.17
C ALA A 15 -22.80 -4.89 2.88
N ALA A 16 -21.93 -3.91 2.60
CA ALA A 16 -21.95 -3.14 1.37
C ALA A 16 -21.80 -4.02 0.13
N LEU A 17 -20.89 -5.00 0.15
CA LEU A 17 -20.72 -5.96 -0.94
C LEU A 17 -22.00 -6.79 -1.17
N GLN A 18 -22.63 -7.31 -0.12
CA GLN A 18 -23.89 -8.08 -0.22
C GLN A 18 -25.02 -7.23 -0.79
N ARG A 19 -25.15 -5.99 -0.33
CA ARG A 19 -26.15 -5.03 -0.85
C ARG A 19 -25.90 -4.76 -2.34
N LEU A 20 -24.68 -4.42 -2.72
CA LEU A 20 -24.29 -4.14 -4.11
C LEU A 20 -24.55 -5.35 -5.03
N GLU A 21 -24.25 -6.57 -4.58
CA GLU A 21 -24.58 -7.79 -5.32
C GLU A 21 -26.09 -7.93 -5.59
N SER A 22 -26.91 -7.64 -4.60
CA SER A 22 -28.36 -7.70 -4.74
C SER A 22 -28.88 -6.63 -5.69
N GLU A 23 -28.34 -5.41 -5.60
CA GLU A 23 -28.71 -4.32 -6.49
C GLU A 23 -28.27 -4.57 -7.93
N ILE A 24 -27.09 -5.15 -8.16
CA ILE A 24 -26.59 -5.53 -9.50
C ILE A 24 -27.50 -6.61 -10.12
N LYS A 25 -28.01 -7.57 -9.33
CA LYS A 25 -28.96 -8.57 -9.83
C LYS A 25 -30.26 -7.94 -10.32
N SER A 26 -30.73 -6.89 -9.65
CA SER A 26 -31.95 -6.18 -10.05
C SER A 26 -31.71 -5.16 -11.19
N ARG A 27 -30.50 -4.60 -11.29
CA ARG A 27 -30.10 -3.59 -12.28
C ARG A 27 -28.78 -3.96 -12.96
N PRO A 28 -28.74 -5.04 -13.76
CA PRO A 28 -27.46 -5.60 -14.27
C PRO A 28 -26.72 -4.67 -15.25
N ALA A 29 -27.42 -3.74 -15.88
CA ALA A 29 -26.85 -2.76 -16.81
C ALA A 29 -26.38 -1.46 -16.15
N ASP A 30 -26.47 -1.33 -14.82
CA ASP A 30 -26.04 -0.15 -14.09
C ASP A 30 -24.53 -0.15 -13.91
N ALA A 31 -23.84 0.69 -14.69
CA ALA A 31 -22.39 0.80 -14.68
C ALA A 31 -21.84 1.38 -13.37
N ASP A 32 -22.58 2.28 -12.71
CA ASP A 32 -22.13 2.94 -11.48
C ASP A 32 -22.21 1.99 -10.29
N LEU A 33 -23.22 1.11 -10.24
CA LEU A 33 -23.24 -0.01 -9.28
C LEU A 33 -22.08 -0.97 -9.48
N ARG A 34 -21.74 -1.26 -10.74
CA ARG A 34 -20.60 -2.12 -11.07
C ARG A 34 -19.29 -1.48 -10.62
N ALA A 35 -19.12 -0.18 -10.84
CA ALA A 35 -17.96 0.59 -10.39
C ALA A 35 -17.83 0.54 -8.85
N ALA A 36 -18.92 0.82 -8.13
CA ALA A 36 -18.94 0.75 -6.68
C ALA A 36 -18.57 -0.65 -6.17
N PHE A 37 -19.11 -1.70 -6.80
CA PHE A 37 -18.81 -3.08 -6.43
C PHE A 37 -17.33 -3.42 -6.58
N VAL A 38 -16.68 -3.00 -7.69
CA VAL A 38 -15.23 -3.17 -7.88
C VAL A 38 -14.45 -2.47 -6.77
N GLN A 39 -14.79 -1.22 -6.44
CA GLN A 39 -14.12 -0.46 -5.40
C GLN A 39 -14.22 -1.15 -4.03
N PHE A 40 -15.40 -1.66 -3.67
CA PHE A 40 -15.58 -2.40 -2.42
C PHE A 40 -14.86 -3.75 -2.40
N LEU A 41 -14.75 -4.42 -3.54
CA LEU A 41 -13.90 -5.62 -3.68
C LEU A 41 -12.42 -5.29 -3.45
N CYS A 42 -11.93 -4.14 -3.93
CA CYS A 42 -10.58 -3.65 -3.64
C CYS A 42 -10.39 -3.33 -2.15
N LEU A 43 -11.38 -2.69 -1.51
CA LEU A 43 -11.35 -2.45 -0.06
C LEU A 43 -11.27 -3.76 0.73
N SER A 44 -11.98 -4.80 0.30
CA SER A 44 -11.95 -6.10 0.98
C SER A 44 -10.70 -6.94 0.68
N GLY A 45 -9.82 -6.53 -0.24
CA GLY A 45 -8.69 -7.34 -0.69
C GLY A 45 -9.08 -8.53 -1.58
N ASN A 46 -10.29 -8.53 -2.16
CA ASN A 46 -10.75 -9.62 -3.02
C ASN A 46 -10.33 -9.39 -4.48
N TRP A 47 -9.02 -9.47 -4.72
CA TRP A 47 -8.39 -9.10 -5.99
C TRP A 47 -8.93 -9.87 -7.18
N THR A 48 -9.10 -11.20 -7.05
CA THR A 48 -9.59 -12.08 -8.13
C THR A 48 -10.99 -11.68 -8.57
N ARG A 49 -11.89 -11.41 -7.62
CA ARG A 49 -13.26 -10.96 -7.97
C ARG A 49 -13.26 -9.55 -8.54
N ALA A 50 -12.43 -8.66 -8.01
CA ALA A 50 -12.30 -7.30 -8.52
C ALA A 50 -11.89 -7.30 -10.00
N LEU A 51 -10.84 -8.02 -10.38
CA LEU A 51 -10.40 -8.18 -11.76
C LEU A 51 -11.51 -8.74 -12.68
N ALA A 52 -12.23 -9.75 -12.22
CA ALA A 52 -13.33 -10.33 -13.00
C ALA A 52 -14.45 -9.33 -13.30
N GLN A 53 -14.70 -8.37 -12.40
CA GLN A 53 -15.74 -7.35 -12.56
C GLN A 53 -15.32 -6.17 -13.45
N LEU A 54 -14.03 -5.89 -13.60
CA LEU A 54 -13.53 -4.77 -14.42
C LEU A 54 -13.99 -4.87 -15.88
N LYS A 55 -13.96 -6.07 -16.47
CA LYS A 55 -14.41 -6.31 -17.85
C LYS A 55 -15.89 -5.98 -18.03
N SER A 56 -16.72 -6.36 -17.06
CA SER A 56 -18.16 -6.09 -17.09
C SER A 56 -18.45 -4.59 -16.93
N TRP A 57 -17.71 -3.91 -16.06
CA TRP A 57 -17.81 -2.47 -15.90
C TRP A 57 -17.42 -1.74 -17.18
N LEU A 58 -16.29 -2.10 -17.80
CA LEU A 58 -15.84 -1.50 -19.04
C LEU A 58 -16.83 -1.69 -20.20
N ALA A 59 -17.43 -2.89 -20.31
CA ALA A 59 -18.44 -3.16 -21.32
C ALA A 59 -19.69 -2.27 -21.19
N LEU A 60 -20.08 -1.94 -19.95
CA LEU A 60 -21.22 -1.04 -19.67
C LEU A 60 -20.85 0.44 -19.84
N LYS A 61 -19.62 0.83 -19.59
CA LYS A 61 -19.14 2.23 -19.62
C LYS A 61 -17.74 2.30 -20.23
N PRO A 62 -17.61 2.29 -21.58
CA PRO A 62 -16.31 2.33 -22.25
C PRO A 62 -15.44 3.53 -21.87
N GLN A 63 -16.06 4.66 -21.51
CA GLN A 63 -15.35 5.87 -21.04
C GLN A 63 -14.59 5.66 -19.73
N ALA A 64 -14.87 4.59 -18.98
CA ALA A 64 -14.16 4.22 -17.77
C ALA A 64 -12.79 3.56 -18.04
N GLN A 65 -12.40 3.36 -19.31
CA GLN A 65 -11.15 2.67 -19.70
C GLN A 65 -9.91 3.15 -18.90
N PRO A 66 -9.64 4.45 -18.73
CA PRO A 66 -8.45 4.88 -17.98
C PRO A 66 -8.49 4.40 -16.51
N THR A 67 -9.64 4.53 -15.85
CA THR A 67 -9.82 4.09 -14.45
C THR A 67 -9.74 2.57 -14.33
N VAL A 68 -10.36 1.83 -15.28
CA VAL A 68 -10.31 0.37 -15.32
C VAL A 68 -8.86 -0.12 -15.49
N THR A 69 -8.11 0.48 -16.42
CA THR A 69 -6.69 0.14 -16.64
C THR A 69 -5.85 0.39 -15.37
N LEU A 70 -6.05 1.52 -14.72
CA LEU A 70 -5.34 1.85 -13.49
C LEU A 70 -5.65 0.85 -12.37
N LEU A 71 -6.92 0.52 -12.15
CA LEU A 71 -7.32 -0.47 -11.15
C LEU A 71 -6.82 -1.88 -11.47
N GLU A 72 -6.84 -2.27 -12.75
CA GLU A 72 -6.29 -3.55 -13.19
C GLU A 72 -4.80 -3.64 -12.83
N GLN A 73 -4.03 -2.60 -13.14
CA GLN A 73 -2.60 -2.53 -12.80
C GLN A 73 -2.37 -2.57 -11.28
N SER A 74 -3.17 -1.82 -10.51
CA SER A 74 -3.06 -1.82 -9.05
C SER A 74 -3.32 -3.20 -8.46
N ILE A 75 -4.37 -3.87 -8.91
CA ILE A 75 -4.74 -5.21 -8.45
C ILE A 75 -3.68 -6.24 -8.85
N GLN A 76 -3.12 -6.15 -10.06
CA GLN A 76 -2.01 -7.02 -10.48
C GLN A 76 -0.78 -6.85 -9.58
N GLY A 77 -0.47 -5.60 -9.18
CA GLY A 77 0.58 -5.32 -8.21
C GLY A 77 0.29 -5.93 -6.84
N GLU A 78 -0.94 -5.83 -6.33
CA GLU A 78 -1.35 -6.44 -5.05
C GLU A 78 -1.27 -7.98 -5.09
N GLN A 79 -1.62 -8.62 -6.20
CA GLN A 79 -1.47 -10.07 -6.33
C GLN A 79 0.01 -10.51 -6.25
N GLN A 80 0.92 -9.72 -6.84
CA GLN A 80 2.36 -9.96 -6.71
C GLN A 80 2.84 -9.71 -5.27
N ARG A 81 2.30 -8.67 -4.62
CA ARG A 81 2.56 -8.35 -3.22
C ARG A 81 2.12 -9.47 -2.29
N ASP A 82 0.90 -9.98 -2.45
CA ASP A 82 0.39 -11.12 -1.68
C ASP A 82 1.28 -12.36 -1.86
N ALA A 83 1.70 -12.65 -3.09
CA ALA A 83 2.60 -13.76 -3.40
C ALA A 83 3.98 -13.59 -2.73
N LEU A 84 4.49 -12.35 -2.66
CA LEU A 84 5.73 -12.05 -1.96
C LEU A 84 5.60 -12.31 -0.45
N PHE A 85 4.57 -11.75 0.19
CA PHE A 85 4.37 -11.93 1.64
C PHE A 85 4.00 -13.37 2.02
N ALA A 86 3.50 -14.15 1.06
CA ALA A 86 3.35 -15.61 1.17
C ALA A 86 4.66 -16.39 0.91
N GLY A 87 5.78 -15.73 0.65
CA GLY A 87 7.07 -16.34 0.39
C GLY A 87 7.21 -17.05 -0.97
N SER A 88 6.28 -16.82 -1.91
CA SER A 88 6.24 -17.50 -3.21
C SER A 88 6.71 -16.66 -4.40
N ALA A 89 7.05 -15.38 -4.18
CA ALA A 89 7.53 -14.47 -5.21
C ALA A 89 8.65 -13.55 -4.67
N ARG A 90 9.24 -12.76 -5.58
CA ARG A 90 10.18 -11.69 -5.24
C ARG A 90 9.70 -10.37 -5.85
N PRO A 91 9.94 -9.21 -5.19
CA PRO A 91 9.63 -7.91 -5.75
C PRO A 91 10.63 -7.56 -6.85
N GLN A 92 10.27 -6.63 -7.72
CA GLN A 92 11.26 -5.95 -8.53
C GLN A 92 12.01 -4.94 -7.64
N MET A 93 13.33 -5.00 -7.65
CA MET A 93 14.16 -4.16 -6.78
C MET A 93 15.55 -3.93 -7.39
N PRO A 94 16.24 -2.80 -7.09
CA PRO A 94 17.59 -2.51 -7.54
C PRO A 94 18.63 -3.18 -6.63
N ASP A 95 18.57 -4.50 -6.49
CA ASP A 95 19.41 -5.28 -5.57
C ASP A 95 20.89 -5.31 -5.95
N SER A 96 21.23 -5.11 -7.23
CA SER A 96 22.62 -4.93 -7.64
C SER A 96 23.27 -3.66 -7.07
N GLN A 97 22.46 -2.63 -6.84
CA GLN A 97 22.88 -1.35 -6.26
C GLN A 97 22.76 -1.35 -4.73
N TRP A 98 21.78 -2.12 -4.21
CA TRP A 98 21.44 -2.23 -2.79
C TRP A 98 21.37 -3.71 -2.37
N PRO A 99 22.54 -4.39 -2.16
CA PRO A 99 22.57 -5.85 -1.91
C PRO A 99 21.75 -6.32 -0.69
N TRP A 100 21.58 -5.49 0.33
CA TRP A 100 20.80 -5.78 1.51
C TRP A 100 19.30 -6.02 1.23
N LEU A 101 18.76 -5.50 0.09
CA LEU A 101 17.38 -5.77 -0.33
C LEU A 101 17.14 -7.26 -0.56
N SER A 102 18.12 -7.98 -1.11
CA SER A 102 18.01 -9.41 -1.33
C SER A 102 17.93 -10.20 -0.02
N ALA A 103 18.67 -9.76 1.02
CA ALA A 103 18.59 -10.36 2.35
C ALA A 103 17.21 -10.12 2.97
N LEU A 104 16.71 -8.89 2.90
CA LEU A 104 15.40 -8.52 3.41
C LEU A 104 14.25 -9.28 2.71
N ALA A 105 14.30 -9.40 1.38
CA ALA A 105 13.32 -10.19 0.62
C ALA A 105 13.40 -11.69 0.97
N SER A 106 14.60 -12.22 1.21
CA SER A 106 14.79 -13.62 1.59
C SER A 106 14.28 -13.92 3.00
N ALA A 107 14.28 -12.92 3.89
CA ALA A 107 13.74 -13.05 5.24
C ALA A 107 12.23 -13.37 5.27
N LEU A 108 11.50 -13.08 4.20
CA LEU A 108 10.08 -13.43 4.09
C LEU A 108 9.84 -14.94 3.90
N CYS A 109 10.86 -15.66 3.41
CA CYS A 109 10.79 -17.09 3.13
C CYS A 109 11.57 -17.94 4.15
N SER A 110 12.19 -17.29 5.16
CA SER A 110 13.03 -17.95 6.15
C SER A 110 12.23 -18.34 7.40
N ASP A 111 12.75 -19.30 8.18
CA ASP A 111 12.27 -19.50 9.55
C ASP A 111 12.45 -18.25 10.40
N SER A 112 11.76 -18.17 11.54
CA SER A 112 11.71 -16.96 12.36
C SER A 112 13.07 -16.44 12.81
N GLU A 113 13.98 -17.32 13.25
CA GLU A 113 15.30 -16.94 13.73
C GLU A 113 16.20 -16.41 12.59
N ASN A 114 16.22 -17.11 11.47
CA ASN A 114 16.95 -16.65 10.28
C ASN A 114 16.37 -15.35 9.70
N ALA A 115 15.05 -15.23 9.68
CA ALA A 115 14.38 -14.05 9.22
C ALA A 115 14.72 -12.81 10.07
N GLN A 116 14.72 -12.94 11.39
CA GLN A 116 15.12 -11.85 12.32
C GLN A 116 16.56 -11.43 12.05
N ARG A 117 17.48 -12.38 11.99
CA ARG A 117 18.91 -12.11 11.72
C ARG A 117 19.13 -11.41 10.37
N GLN A 118 18.44 -11.86 9.33
CA GLN A 118 18.53 -11.25 8.00
C GLN A 118 17.97 -9.82 7.97
N ARG A 119 16.86 -9.55 8.68
CA ARG A 119 16.29 -8.20 8.78
C ARG A 119 17.23 -7.24 9.51
N LEU A 120 17.73 -7.65 10.68
CA LEU A 120 18.67 -6.83 11.46
C LEU A 120 19.94 -6.53 10.65
N ALA A 121 20.53 -7.55 10.00
CA ALA A 121 21.70 -7.37 9.15
C ALA A 121 21.42 -6.46 7.93
N ALA A 122 20.21 -6.48 7.38
CA ALA A 122 19.82 -5.57 6.31
C ALA A 122 19.68 -4.14 6.84
N PHE A 123 19.08 -3.94 8.01
CA PHE A 123 18.90 -2.61 8.61
C PHE A 123 20.26 -1.96 8.95
N GLU A 124 21.22 -2.73 9.47
CA GLU A 124 22.58 -2.25 9.75
C GLU A 124 23.33 -1.75 8.50
N GLN A 125 22.99 -2.29 7.33
CA GLN A 125 23.61 -1.89 6.05
C GLN A 125 22.87 -0.74 5.37
N THR A 126 21.72 -0.33 5.90
CA THR A 126 20.90 0.72 5.29
C THR A 126 21.49 2.10 5.60
N PRO A 127 21.74 2.94 4.59
CA PRO A 127 22.21 4.30 4.83
C PRO A 127 21.09 5.13 5.48
N LEU A 128 21.48 6.12 6.29
CA LEU A 128 20.54 7.14 6.75
C LEU A 128 19.94 7.88 5.56
N ASN A 129 18.71 8.29 5.71
CA ASN A 129 17.93 8.99 4.68
C ASN A 129 17.27 10.25 5.26
N PRO A 130 18.07 11.23 5.75
CA PRO A 130 17.53 12.42 6.39
C PRO A 130 16.67 13.23 5.45
N GLY A 131 15.71 13.98 6.03
CA GLY A 131 14.81 14.77 5.21
C GLY A 131 13.75 15.51 6.01
N ASN A 132 12.69 15.88 5.30
CA ASN A 132 11.51 16.53 5.86
C ASN A 132 10.25 15.90 5.29
N LEU A 133 9.21 15.82 6.08
CA LEU A 133 7.89 15.42 5.62
C LEU A 133 6.82 16.45 6.02
N ASN A 134 5.79 16.53 5.20
CA ASN A 134 4.64 17.38 5.42
C ASN A 134 3.37 16.53 5.48
N GLN A 135 2.52 16.84 6.44
CA GLN A 135 1.13 16.40 6.47
C GLN A 135 0.24 17.60 6.16
N ALA A 136 -0.98 17.36 5.69
CA ALA A 136 -1.92 18.43 5.41
C ALA A 136 -2.08 19.37 6.64
N ASP A 137 -1.99 20.67 6.38
CA ASP A 137 -2.22 21.74 7.38
C ASP A 137 -1.27 21.71 8.60
N THR A 138 -0.12 21.02 8.52
CA THR A 138 0.87 20.99 9.61
C THR A 138 2.24 21.48 9.14
N PRO A 139 3.06 22.05 10.05
CA PRO A 139 4.46 22.36 9.75
C PRO A 139 5.23 21.11 9.31
N ALA A 140 6.26 21.34 8.49
CA ALA A 140 7.18 20.28 8.10
C ALA A 140 7.91 19.68 9.31
N VAL A 141 8.02 18.36 9.36
CA VAL A 141 8.75 17.63 10.40
C VAL A 141 10.06 17.12 9.80
N ALA A 142 11.18 17.53 10.40
CA ALA A 142 12.50 17.04 10.02
C ALA A 142 12.78 15.66 10.65
N PHE A 143 13.51 14.81 9.94
CA PHE A 143 13.93 13.49 10.44
C PHE A 143 15.36 13.16 10.01
N HIS A 144 16.05 12.32 10.77
CA HIS A 144 17.35 11.76 10.41
C HIS A 144 17.22 10.46 9.60
N TRP A 145 16.14 9.75 9.81
CA TRP A 145 15.78 8.55 9.06
C TRP A 145 14.25 8.42 8.97
N LEU A 146 13.77 7.76 7.91
CA LEU A 146 12.39 7.38 7.71
C LEU A 146 12.33 5.92 7.24
N MET A 147 11.43 5.13 7.82
CA MET A 147 11.21 3.74 7.43
C MET A 147 9.74 3.34 7.56
N ASP A 148 9.37 2.23 6.93
CA ASP A 148 8.09 1.58 7.16
C ASP A 148 8.08 0.95 8.56
N GLY A 149 6.98 1.08 9.31
CA GLY A 149 6.84 0.51 10.64
C GLY A 149 6.77 -1.02 10.64
N ASP A 150 6.41 -1.63 9.51
CA ASP A 150 6.48 -3.09 9.35
C ASP A 150 7.92 -3.52 9.10
N ALA A 151 8.52 -4.24 10.06
CA ALA A 151 9.91 -4.68 9.97
C ALA A 151 10.20 -5.67 8.83
N ARG A 152 9.18 -6.18 8.16
CA ARG A 152 9.34 -6.95 6.91
C ARG A 152 9.73 -6.05 5.74
N LEU A 153 9.47 -4.75 5.84
CA LEU A 153 9.78 -3.71 4.87
C LEU A 153 10.89 -2.78 5.38
N GLY A 154 10.70 -2.21 6.58
CA GLY A 154 11.67 -1.30 7.20
C GLY A 154 12.13 -0.16 6.25
N PRO A 155 13.39 -0.17 5.77
CA PRO A 155 13.94 0.90 4.94
C PRO A 155 13.45 0.91 3.48
N VAL A 156 12.35 0.21 3.18
CA VAL A 156 11.81 0.04 1.84
C VAL A 156 10.49 0.78 1.66
N CYS A 157 10.39 1.55 0.59
CA CYS A 157 9.13 2.05 0.05
C CYS A 157 8.56 1.05 -0.97
N GLU A 158 7.34 0.57 -0.73
CA GLU A 158 6.60 -0.27 -1.68
C GLU A 158 5.99 0.59 -2.78
N LEU A 159 6.13 0.17 -4.04
CA LEU A 159 5.55 0.84 -5.20
C LEU A 159 4.82 -0.15 -6.09
N ILE A 160 3.74 0.29 -6.70
CA ILE A 160 3.11 -0.39 -7.85
C ILE A 160 3.26 0.54 -9.06
N VAL A 161 4.00 0.07 -10.05
CA VAL A 161 4.31 0.82 -11.27
C VAL A 161 3.86 0.01 -12.49
N ASN A 162 2.88 0.50 -13.23
CA ASN A 162 2.36 -0.19 -14.43
C ASN A 162 2.02 -1.68 -14.20
N GLY A 163 1.41 -2.00 -13.07
CA GLY A 163 1.03 -3.36 -12.70
C GLY A 163 2.14 -4.23 -12.13
N ARG A 164 3.31 -3.67 -11.88
CA ARG A 164 4.45 -4.36 -11.27
C ARG A 164 4.66 -3.89 -9.85
N TYR A 165 4.79 -4.84 -8.94
CA TYR A 165 5.11 -4.55 -7.56
C TYR A 165 6.63 -4.45 -7.37
N CYS A 166 7.06 -3.34 -6.80
CA CYS A 166 8.46 -2.96 -6.68
C CYS A 166 8.81 -2.59 -5.23
N TRP A 167 10.04 -2.88 -4.84
CA TRP A 167 10.69 -2.38 -3.65
C TRP A 167 11.74 -1.35 -4.01
N LEU A 168 11.69 -0.19 -3.39
CA LEU A 168 12.67 0.87 -3.57
C LEU A 168 13.18 1.32 -2.20
N PRO A 169 14.52 1.35 -1.96
CA PRO A 169 15.05 1.94 -0.74
C PRO A 169 14.61 3.39 -0.59
N PHE A 170 14.22 3.83 0.60
CA PHE A 170 13.98 5.25 0.85
C PHE A 170 15.20 6.09 0.47
N ALA A 171 16.42 5.59 0.69
CA ALA A 171 17.68 6.25 0.32
C ALA A 171 17.89 6.43 -1.20
N ALA A 172 17.12 5.76 -2.06
CA ALA A 172 17.13 5.96 -3.51
C ALA A 172 16.13 7.04 -3.97
N ILE A 173 15.34 7.58 -3.05
CA ILE A 173 14.27 8.55 -3.32
C ILE A 173 14.77 9.95 -2.94
N ALA A 174 14.54 10.94 -3.80
CA ALA A 174 14.75 12.34 -3.50
C ALA A 174 13.46 13.01 -3.01
N GLU A 175 12.31 12.60 -3.54
CA GLU A 175 11.02 13.19 -3.15
C GLU A 175 9.85 12.26 -3.46
N ILE A 176 8.85 12.28 -2.59
CA ILE A 176 7.53 11.65 -2.82
C ILE A 176 6.47 12.74 -2.67
N ARG A 177 5.65 12.92 -3.69
CA ARG A 177 4.47 13.80 -3.66
C ARG A 177 3.22 12.97 -3.78
N PHE A 178 2.39 12.98 -2.75
CA PHE A 178 1.11 12.29 -2.75
C PHE A 178 0.00 13.18 -3.31
N GLN A 179 -0.87 12.59 -4.11
CA GLN A 179 -2.13 13.23 -4.49
C GLN A 179 -3.11 13.19 -3.32
N ALA A 180 -3.91 14.23 -3.18
CA ALA A 180 -5.00 14.23 -2.20
C ALA A 180 -6.00 13.12 -2.49
N PRO A 181 -6.44 12.33 -1.50
CA PRO A 181 -7.41 11.28 -1.69
C PRO A 181 -8.73 11.83 -2.26
N ALA A 182 -9.21 11.26 -3.37
CA ALA A 182 -10.41 11.66 -4.09
C ALA A 182 -11.43 10.53 -4.21
N SER A 183 -11.02 9.28 -4.08
CA SER A 183 -11.87 8.09 -4.25
C SER A 183 -11.72 7.11 -3.08
N VAL A 184 -12.66 6.19 -2.98
CA VAL A 184 -12.62 5.12 -1.97
C VAL A 184 -11.39 4.21 -2.13
N THR A 185 -10.92 4.02 -3.35
CA THR A 185 -9.71 3.22 -3.62
C THR A 185 -8.42 3.88 -3.15
N ASP A 186 -8.44 5.20 -2.87
CA ASP A 186 -7.28 5.89 -2.29
C ASP A 186 -7.02 5.49 -0.82
N LEU A 187 -7.97 4.81 -0.19
CA LEU A 187 -7.76 4.12 1.08
C LEU A 187 -6.97 2.82 0.93
N VAL A 188 -6.83 2.32 -0.30
CA VAL A 188 -6.07 1.12 -0.65
C VAL A 188 -4.72 1.50 -1.24
N TRP A 189 -4.69 2.49 -2.14
CA TRP A 189 -3.50 2.95 -2.85
C TRP A 189 -3.44 4.47 -2.88
N ARG A 190 -2.33 5.04 -2.42
CA ARG A 190 -2.04 6.46 -2.59
C ARG A 190 -1.37 6.66 -3.95
N HIS A 191 -1.95 7.53 -4.76
CA HIS A 191 -1.30 8.00 -5.99
C HIS A 191 -0.15 8.92 -5.62
N ALA A 192 1.02 8.68 -6.20
CA ALA A 192 2.22 9.46 -5.91
C ALA A 192 3.07 9.70 -7.16
N LEU A 193 3.80 10.80 -7.15
CA LEU A 193 4.95 11.05 -8.00
C LEU A 193 6.20 10.87 -7.14
N VAL A 194 7.03 9.92 -7.50
CA VAL A 194 8.31 9.65 -6.85
C VAL A 194 9.43 10.16 -7.75
N ARG A 195 10.28 11.04 -7.23
CA ARG A 195 11.51 11.47 -7.88
C ARG A 195 12.69 10.77 -7.22
N LEU A 196 13.51 10.11 -8.04
CA LEU A 196 14.69 9.39 -7.59
C LEU A 196 15.89 10.31 -7.43
N THR A 197 16.93 9.84 -6.76
CA THR A 197 18.19 10.57 -6.55
C THR A 197 18.97 10.83 -7.87
N ASP A 198 18.69 10.06 -8.94
CA ASP A 198 19.25 10.30 -10.27
C ASP A 198 18.45 11.36 -11.07
N GLY A 199 17.39 11.92 -10.48
CA GLY A 199 16.52 12.92 -11.08
C GLY A 199 15.36 12.35 -11.92
N SER A 200 15.31 11.04 -12.15
CA SER A 200 14.19 10.43 -12.85
C SER A 200 12.89 10.48 -12.00
N GLU A 201 11.74 10.53 -12.67
CA GLU A 201 10.45 10.61 -12.03
C GLU A 201 9.56 9.43 -12.42
N GLN A 202 8.84 8.92 -11.44
CA GLN A 202 7.94 7.79 -11.62
C GLN A 202 6.56 8.09 -11.00
N VAL A 203 5.53 8.08 -11.85
CA VAL A 203 4.14 8.02 -11.35
C VAL A 203 3.86 6.59 -10.90
N CYS A 204 3.37 6.44 -9.68
CA CYS A 204 3.14 5.15 -9.08
C CYS A 204 1.94 5.17 -8.11
N GLN A 205 1.62 4.01 -7.61
CA GLN A 205 0.72 3.81 -6.49
C GLN A 205 1.50 3.22 -5.33
N ILE A 206 1.31 3.78 -4.14
CA ILE A 206 1.90 3.29 -2.91
C ILE A 206 0.78 2.62 -2.10
N PRO A 207 0.90 1.32 -1.74
CA PRO A 207 -0.09 0.67 -0.89
C PRO A 207 -0.31 1.45 0.40
N ALA A 208 -1.56 1.83 0.66
CA ALA A 208 -1.92 2.63 1.84
C ALA A 208 -2.18 1.76 3.08
N ARG A 209 -2.20 0.46 2.91
CA ARG A 209 -2.45 -0.52 3.96
C ARG A 209 -1.41 -1.64 3.89
N TYR A 210 -1.19 -2.28 5.03
CA TYR A 210 -0.55 -3.60 5.06
C TYR A 210 -1.43 -4.64 4.37
N PRO A 211 -0.90 -5.81 3.96
CA PRO A 211 -1.71 -6.84 3.32
C PRO A 211 -2.96 -7.18 4.14
N VAL A 212 -4.13 -7.17 3.50
CA VAL A 212 -5.42 -7.49 4.13
C VAL A 212 -6.10 -8.64 3.41
N THR A 213 -6.79 -9.48 4.17
CA THR A 213 -7.63 -10.56 3.64
C THR A 213 -9.10 -10.13 3.59
N PRO A 214 -9.94 -10.80 2.78
CA PRO A 214 -11.38 -10.54 2.77
C PRO A 214 -12.08 -10.73 4.13
N GLN A 215 -11.45 -11.48 5.05
CA GLN A 215 -11.95 -11.75 6.40
C GLN A 215 -11.44 -10.76 7.44
N ALA A 216 -10.54 -9.85 7.07
CA ALA A 216 -10.00 -8.84 8.00
C ALA A 216 -11.12 -7.94 8.54
N GLU A 217 -10.92 -7.41 9.73
CA GLU A 217 -11.84 -6.45 10.32
C GLU A 217 -12.00 -5.20 9.45
N ALA A 218 -13.21 -4.64 9.42
CA ALA A 218 -13.53 -3.48 8.60
C ALA A 218 -12.62 -2.27 8.89
N ARG A 219 -12.17 -2.08 10.15
CA ARG A 219 -11.24 -0.99 10.50
C ARG A 219 -9.90 -1.10 9.79
N PHE A 220 -9.39 -2.32 9.54
CA PHE A 220 -8.18 -2.56 8.79
C PHE A 220 -8.41 -2.45 7.28
N GLN A 221 -9.51 -3.00 6.78
CA GLN A 221 -9.91 -2.88 5.38
C GLN A 221 -10.08 -1.42 4.95
N LEU A 222 -10.53 -0.55 5.86
CA LEU A 222 -10.74 0.87 5.61
C LEU A 222 -9.55 1.76 5.98
N GLY A 223 -8.44 1.19 6.43
CA GLY A 223 -7.28 1.96 6.87
C GLY A 223 -7.59 2.93 8.02
N ARG A 224 -8.51 2.56 8.94
CA ARG A 224 -8.90 3.40 10.08
C ARG A 224 -8.11 3.14 11.34
N ALA A 225 -7.35 2.07 11.36
CA ALA A 225 -6.53 1.66 12.49
C ALA A 225 -5.26 0.99 12.01
N THR A 226 -4.23 1.05 12.83
CA THR A 226 -3.02 0.26 12.71
C THR A 226 -2.84 -0.55 13.98
N GLU A 227 -2.51 -1.81 13.85
CA GLU A 227 -2.09 -2.67 14.95
C GLU A 227 -0.78 -3.34 14.62
N TRP A 228 0.02 -3.56 15.64
CA TRP A 228 1.35 -4.14 15.56
C TRP A 228 1.36 -5.53 16.20
N GLN A 229 1.84 -6.52 15.46
CA GLN A 229 2.04 -7.88 15.95
C GLN A 229 3.54 -8.16 16.02
N PRO A 230 4.09 -8.64 17.16
CA PRO A 230 5.48 -9.01 17.25
C PRO A 230 5.85 -10.09 16.22
N LEU A 231 7.02 -9.94 15.60
CA LEU A 231 7.63 -10.93 14.70
C LEU A 231 8.67 -11.79 15.40
N ASP A 232 9.05 -11.41 16.60
CA ASP A 232 10.04 -12.08 17.44
C ASP A 232 9.58 -12.15 18.90
N ASP A 233 10.23 -13.04 19.67
CA ASP A 233 9.94 -13.22 21.09
C ASP A 233 10.46 -12.06 21.96
N GLU A 234 11.40 -11.27 21.45
CA GLU A 234 11.99 -10.11 22.14
C GLU A 234 11.13 -8.86 22.02
N GLY A 235 10.17 -8.86 21.08
CA GLY A 235 9.29 -7.72 20.81
C GLY A 235 10.04 -6.51 20.25
N ALA A 236 11.11 -6.74 19.49
CA ALA A 236 11.91 -5.70 18.85
C ALA A 236 11.44 -5.42 17.40
N LEU A 237 10.87 -6.41 16.72
CA LEU A 237 10.40 -6.33 15.36
C LEU A 237 8.89 -6.59 15.29
N TYR A 238 8.18 -5.78 14.51
CA TYR A 238 6.73 -5.87 14.39
C TYR A 238 6.31 -5.96 12.92
N GLN A 239 5.21 -6.66 12.67
CA GLN A 239 4.44 -6.52 11.43
C GLN A 239 3.21 -5.65 11.66
N GLY A 240 2.85 -4.87 10.64
CA GLY A 240 1.69 -4.00 10.68
C GLY A 240 0.43 -4.68 10.15
N HIS A 241 -0.71 -4.27 10.70
CA HIS A 241 -2.05 -4.59 10.21
C HIS A 241 -2.86 -3.31 10.06
N GLY A 242 -3.62 -3.17 8.97
CA GLY A 242 -4.44 -2.00 8.69
C GLY A 242 -3.70 -0.90 7.96
N GLN A 243 -3.86 0.36 8.37
CA GLN A 243 -3.23 1.50 7.70
C GLN A 243 -1.70 1.41 7.78
N LYS A 244 -1.04 1.66 6.66
CA LYS A 244 0.42 1.76 6.62
C LYS A 244 0.87 3.00 7.38
N VAL A 245 1.94 2.82 8.17
CA VAL A 245 2.57 3.88 8.98
C VAL A 245 4.06 3.91 8.69
N TRP A 246 4.59 5.09 8.44
CA TRP A 246 6.03 5.32 8.40
C TRP A 246 6.49 5.91 9.73
N LEU A 247 7.70 5.56 10.14
CA LEU A 247 8.31 5.96 11.41
C LEU A 247 9.55 6.81 11.16
N ASN A 248 9.78 7.76 12.03
CA ASN A 248 11.04 8.47 12.16
C ASN A 248 11.61 8.35 13.59
N ASP A 249 12.56 9.21 13.93
CA ASP A 249 13.24 9.24 15.23
C ASP A 249 12.28 9.36 16.43
N ASN A 250 11.12 10.02 16.25
CA ASN A 250 10.26 10.45 17.35
C ASN A 250 8.77 10.15 17.16
N ASP A 251 8.32 10.02 15.91
CA ASP A 251 6.90 10.06 15.56
C ASP A 251 6.50 8.96 14.58
N GLU A 252 5.19 8.74 14.52
CA GLU A 252 4.51 7.84 13.59
C GLU A 252 3.69 8.64 12.57
N PHE A 253 3.80 8.30 11.30
CA PHE A 253 3.13 9.00 10.20
C PHE A 253 2.22 8.07 9.41
N PRO A 254 0.91 8.09 9.66
CA PRO A 254 -0.05 7.37 8.85
C PRO A 254 0.01 7.85 7.40
N ILE A 255 0.20 6.93 6.45
CA ILE A 255 0.46 7.29 5.04
C ILE A 255 -0.69 8.08 4.39
N LEU A 256 -1.92 7.92 4.89
CA LEU A 256 -3.08 8.67 4.38
C LEU A 256 -3.03 10.16 4.72
N SER A 257 -2.22 10.57 5.68
CA SER A 257 -2.06 11.98 6.08
C SER A 257 -0.88 12.68 5.42
N LEU A 258 0.00 11.94 4.73
CA LEU A 258 1.20 12.51 4.11
C LEU A 258 0.87 13.25 2.81
N ASP A 259 1.52 14.40 2.60
CA ASP A 259 1.45 15.17 1.35
C ASP A 259 2.77 15.11 0.58
N VAL A 260 3.87 15.48 1.23
CA VAL A 260 5.20 15.49 0.61
C VAL A 260 6.23 14.94 1.59
N VAL A 261 7.13 14.12 1.08
CA VAL A 261 8.34 13.67 1.78
C VAL A 261 9.53 13.98 0.89
N SER A 262 10.50 14.73 1.42
CA SER A 262 11.72 15.12 0.71
C SER A 262 12.93 14.62 1.47
N PHE A 263 13.85 13.96 0.76
CA PHE A 263 15.11 13.45 1.32
C PHE A 263 16.27 14.38 0.93
N ALA A 264 17.27 14.51 1.82
CA ALA A 264 18.41 15.40 1.65
C ALA A 264 19.49 14.84 0.71
#